data_283630d91cbc1c19b65f366a1b386860
#
_entry.id   283630d91cbc1c19b65f366a1b386860
#
_cell.length_a   1.000
_cell.length_b   1.000
_cell.length_c   1.000
_cell.angle_alpha   90.00
_cell.angle_beta   90.00
_cell.angle_gamma   90.00
#
_symmetry.space_group_name_H-M   'P 1'
#
loop_
_entity.id
_entity.type
_entity.pdbx_description
1 polymer ?
#
loop_
_entity_poly.entity_id
_entity_poly.type
_entity_poly.pdbx_seq_one_letter_code
_entity_poly.pdbx_strand_id
1 'polypeptide(L)'
;MKILVSGSHGFVGSALVPFLTALGHQVTRLVRPYDPAGLDGVEAVVHLAGESVIGRWTPEKKAQIRDSRVDGTRVLAESLARLAHPPRALVCASAVGYYGDRAEERLQEDSPAGSGFLADVCREWEAATHPAVQQGIRVVNLRIGMVLSPHGGALAKMLPPFRLGLGGCLGSGRQYLSWIALDDLVEVIAFALAAPNLRGPVNAVAPTPVTNREFTKTLGRLLGRPTLCPVPAFAARLALGEM
;
A
#
# COMPACT_ATOMS: atom_id res chain seq x y z
N MET A 1 -15.66 -17.76 -0.76
CA MET A 1 -15.61 -17.04 0.53
C MET A 1 -16.44 -15.77 0.45
N LYS A 2 -17.04 -15.36 1.57
CA LYS A 2 -17.59 -14.01 1.74
C LYS A 2 -16.48 -13.09 2.21
N ILE A 3 -16.11 -12.10 1.40
CA ILE A 3 -14.98 -11.21 1.64
C ILE A 3 -15.47 -9.77 1.73
N LEU A 4 -15.10 -9.05 2.78
CA LEU A 4 -15.27 -7.60 2.87
C LEU A 4 -14.01 -6.88 2.40
N VAL A 5 -14.18 -5.84 1.58
CA VAL A 5 -13.08 -5.01 1.10
C VAL A 5 -13.33 -3.55 1.47
N SER A 6 -12.53 -2.99 2.37
CA SER A 6 -12.50 -1.55 2.64
C SER A 6 -11.53 -0.85 1.68
N GLY A 7 -11.78 0.42 1.37
CA GLY A 7 -11.01 1.10 0.33
C GLY A 7 -11.27 0.58 -1.09
N SER A 8 -12.39 -0.09 -1.29
CA SER A 8 -12.80 -0.77 -2.52
C SER A 8 -12.97 0.15 -3.74
N HIS A 9 -13.09 1.46 -3.56
CA HIS A 9 -13.16 2.47 -4.63
C HIS A 9 -11.79 3.11 -4.90
N GLY A 10 -10.77 2.79 -4.10
CA GLY A 10 -9.41 3.27 -4.29
C GLY A 10 -8.70 2.57 -5.44
N PHE A 11 -7.46 3.01 -5.73
CA PHE A 11 -6.66 2.52 -6.85
C PHE A 11 -6.49 1.00 -6.86
N VAL A 12 -6.08 0.41 -5.74
CA VAL A 12 -5.92 -1.05 -5.61
C VAL A 12 -7.28 -1.74 -5.48
N GLY A 13 -8.19 -1.19 -4.66
CA GLY A 13 -9.49 -1.80 -4.40
C GLY A 13 -10.38 -1.93 -5.62
N SER A 14 -10.31 -0.96 -6.56
CA SER A 14 -11.07 -1.01 -7.82
C SER A 14 -10.62 -2.14 -8.75
N ALA A 15 -9.36 -2.56 -8.68
CA ALA A 15 -8.85 -3.71 -9.42
C ALA A 15 -9.11 -5.02 -8.64
N LEU A 16 -8.97 -5.01 -7.32
CA LEU A 16 -9.12 -6.19 -6.47
C LEU A 16 -10.55 -6.74 -6.46
N VAL A 17 -11.55 -5.87 -6.37
CA VAL A 17 -12.96 -6.32 -6.26
C VAL A 17 -13.39 -7.16 -7.45
N PRO A 18 -13.24 -6.72 -8.72
CA PRO A 18 -13.59 -7.55 -9.87
C PRO A 18 -12.72 -8.82 -9.96
N PHE A 19 -11.44 -8.75 -9.60
CA PHE A 19 -10.54 -9.90 -9.59
C PHE A 19 -11.03 -11.00 -8.62
N LEU A 20 -11.32 -10.65 -7.36
CA LEU A 20 -11.84 -11.61 -6.38
C LEU A 20 -13.22 -12.17 -6.79
N THR A 21 -14.07 -11.33 -7.41
CA THR A 21 -15.37 -11.77 -7.92
C THR A 21 -15.21 -12.79 -9.06
N ALA A 22 -14.26 -12.57 -9.96
CA ALA A 22 -13.94 -13.51 -11.04
C ALA A 22 -13.40 -14.85 -10.52
N LEU A 23 -12.73 -14.85 -9.36
CA LEU A 23 -12.33 -16.07 -8.64
C LEU A 23 -13.50 -16.78 -7.92
N GLY A 24 -14.72 -16.30 -8.07
CA GLY A 24 -15.92 -16.92 -7.46
C GLY A 24 -16.14 -16.55 -5.99
N HIS A 25 -15.51 -15.46 -5.50
CA HIS A 25 -15.76 -14.96 -4.14
C HIS A 25 -16.96 -14.02 -4.12
N GLN A 26 -17.73 -14.06 -3.03
CA GLN A 26 -18.76 -13.06 -2.75
C GLN A 26 -18.11 -11.85 -2.08
N VAL A 27 -17.94 -10.76 -2.83
CA VAL A 27 -17.23 -9.55 -2.37
C VAL A 27 -18.25 -8.47 -2.00
N THR A 28 -18.15 -7.96 -0.78
CA THR A 28 -18.93 -6.81 -0.28
C THR A 28 -17.98 -5.65 0.00
N ARG A 29 -18.41 -4.45 -0.39
CA ARG A 29 -17.66 -3.21 -0.15
C ARG A 29 -17.95 -2.69 1.26
N LEU A 30 -16.90 -2.51 2.05
CA LEU A 30 -17.00 -1.99 3.41
C LEU A 30 -16.74 -0.49 3.43
N VAL A 31 -17.72 0.26 3.92
CA VAL A 31 -17.68 1.73 4.05
C VAL A 31 -17.78 2.11 5.52
N ARG A 32 -17.08 3.17 5.94
CA ARG A 32 -17.20 3.71 7.30
C ARG A 32 -18.46 4.58 7.46
N PRO A 33 -19.10 4.62 8.65
CA PRO A 33 -18.79 3.84 9.86
C PRO A 33 -19.08 2.36 9.65
N TYR A 34 -18.29 1.49 10.31
CA TYR A 34 -18.46 0.04 10.19
C TYR A 34 -19.73 -0.40 10.95
N ASP A 35 -20.74 -0.84 10.22
CA ASP A 35 -21.93 -1.44 10.80
C ASP A 35 -21.61 -2.88 11.26
N PRO A 36 -21.71 -3.20 12.55
CA PRO A 36 -21.51 -4.57 13.06
C PRO A 36 -22.36 -5.61 12.35
N ALA A 37 -23.60 -5.29 11.97
CA ALA A 37 -24.47 -6.21 11.24
C ALA A 37 -23.92 -6.53 9.84
N GLY A 38 -23.24 -5.59 9.21
CA GLY A 38 -22.57 -5.81 7.91
C GLY A 38 -21.28 -6.62 8.00
N LEU A 39 -20.76 -6.85 9.21
CA LEU A 39 -19.55 -7.64 9.46
C LEU A 39 -19.85 -9.10 9.79
N ASP A 40 -21.10 -9.45 10.10
CA ASP A 40 -21.46 -10.81 10.52
C ASP A 40 -21.43 -11.81 9.36
N GLY A 41 -20.99 -13.03 9.64
CA GLY A 41 -20.91 -14.12 8.67
C GLY A 41 -19.86 -13.92 7.57
N VAL A 42 -18.92 -12.97 7.73
CA VAL A 42 -17.81 -12.73 6.83
C VAL A 42 -16.65 -13.69 7.13
N GLU A 43 -16.08 -14.29 6.10
CA GLU A 43 -14.99 -15.25 6.25
C GLU A 43 -13.60 -14.59 6.23
N ALA A 44 -13.45 -13.45 5.51
CA ALA A 44 -12.21 -12.71 5.42
C ALA A 44 -12.44 -11.22 5.17
N VAL A 45 -11.50 -10.40 5.59
CA VAL A 45 -11.51 -8.94 5.38
C VAL A 45 -10.21 -8.51 4.70
N VAL A 46 -10.32 -7.65 3.69
CA VAL A 46 -9.20 -6.92 3.09
C VAL A 46 -9.33 -5.45 3.41
N HIS A 47 -8.36 -4.90 4.13
CA HIS A 47 -8.35 -3.50 4.57
C HIS A 47 -7.34 -2.68 3.78
N LEU A 48 -7.84 -1.92 2.78
CA LEU A 48 -7.03 -1.05 1.90
C LEU A 48 -7.36 0.44 2.10
N ALA A 49 -8.23 0.77 3.04
CA ALA A 49 -8.67 2.15 3.26
C ALA A 49 -7.54 2.98 3.88
N GLY A 50 -7.29 4.15 3.32
CA GLY A 50 -6.32 5.11 3.83
C GLY A 50 -6.35 6.38 3.01
N GLU A 51 -6.03 7.50 3.63
CA GLU A 51 -5.90 8.80 2.97
C GLU A 51 -4.73 8.79 1.98
N SER A 52 -4.90 9.49 0.83
CA SER A 52 -3.83 9.57 -0.17
C SER A 52 -2.58 10.24 0.41
N VAL A 53 -1.42 9.60 0.24
CA VAL A 53 -0.13 10.18 0.62
C VAL A 53 0.37 11.22 -0.40
N ILE A 54 -0.26 11.30 -1.57
CA ILE A 54 0.15 12.19 -2.64
C ILE A 54 -0.28 13.62 -2.33
N GLY A 55 0.65 14.55 -2.44
CA GLY A 55 0.44 15.99 -2.25
C GLY A 55 1.40 16.58 -1.23
N ARG A 56 1.24 17.89 -0.98
CA ARG A 56 2.09 18.59 -0.01
C ARG A 56 1.74 18.16 1.41
N TRP A 57 2.73 17.75 2.19
CA TRP A 57 2.56 17.30 3.57
C TRP A 57 2.57 18.50 4.54
N THR A 58 1.37 19.00 4.83
CA THR A 58 1.15 19.92 5.96
C THR A 58 0.93 19.10 7.24
N PRO A 59 0.96 19.71 8.44
CA PRO A 59 0.61 19.05 9.70
C PRO A 59 -0.76 18.35 9.63
N GLU A 60 -1.77 19.01 9.04
CA GLU A 60 -3.13 18.49 8.89
C GLU A 60 -3.15 17.28 7.95
N LYS A 61 -2.40 17.34 6.82
CA LYS A 61 -2.29 16.21 5.88
C LYS A 61 -1.59 15.02 6.52
N LYS A 62 -0.54 15.26 7.30
CA LYS A 62 0.15 14.21 8.06
C LYS A 62 -0.81 13.57 9.09
N ALA A 63 -1.59 14.36 9.81
CA ALA A 63 -2.61 13.84 10.73
C ALA A 63 -3.63 12.99 9.99
N GLN A 64 -4.20 13.46 8.88
CA GLN A 64 -5.15 12.69 8.07
C GLN A 64 -4.55 11.36 7.56
N ILE A 65 -3.30 11.37 7.09
CA ILE A 65 -2.59 10.16 6.65
C ILE A 65 -2.45 9.16 7.80
N ARG A 66 -2.06 9.62 8.99
CA ARG A 66 -1.89 8.79 10.18
C ARG A 66 -3.23 8.26 10.67
N ASP A 67 -4.18 9.12 10.96
CA ASP A 67 -5.47 8.78 11.60
C ASP A 67 -6.32 7.87 10.70
N SER A 68 -6.33 8.13 9.39
CA SER A 68 -7.05 7.25 8.46
C SER A 68 -6.54 5.80 8.48
N ARG A 69 -5.25 5.61 8.76
CA ARG A 69 -4.59 4.29 8.82
C ARG A 69 -4.66 3.70 10.22
N VAL A 70 -4.13 4.41 11.20
CA VAL A 70 -3.98 3.90 12.56
C VAL A 70 -5.35 3.75 13.24
N ASP A 71 -6.11 4.83 13.32
CA ASP A 71 -7.40 4.81 14.00
C ASP A 71 -8.44 4.04 13.19
N GLY A 72 -8.42 4.21 11.85
CA GLY A 72 -9.29 3.45 10.95
C GLY A 72 -9.09 1.94 11.06
N THR A 73 -7.85 1.48 11.14
CA THR A 73 -7.51 0.06 11.29
C THR A 73 -7.85 -0.45 12.70
N ARG A 74 -7.56 0.36 13.73
CA ARG A 74 -7.86 -0.01 15.13
C ARG A 74 -9.36 -0.23 15.30
N VAL A 75 -10.20 0.71 14.84
CA VAL A 75 -11.66 0.59 14.92
C VAL A 75 -12.15 -0.66 14.20
N LEU A 76 -11.62 -0.95 13.01
CA LEU A 76 -11.98 -2.16 12.28
C LEU A 76 -11.55 -3.43 13.04
N ALA A 77 -10.30 -3.50 13.49
CA ALA A 77 -9.77 -4.65 14.21
C ALA A 77 -10.54 -4.94 15.51
N GLU A 78 -10.88 -3.89 16.26
CA GLU A 78 -11.70 -4.01 17.47
C GLU A 78 -13.14 -4.46 17.15
N SER A 79 -13.73 -3.94 16.05
CA SER A 79 -15.07 -4.37 15.62
C SER A 79 -15.08 -5.84 15.23
N LEU A 80 -14.07 -6.31 14.49
CA LEU A 80 -13.94 -7.73 14.12
C LEU A 80 -13.72 -8.61 15.35
N ALA A 81 -12.92 -8.15 16.32
CA ALA A 81 -12.63 -8.87 17.55
C ALA A 81 -13.86 -9.07 18.46
N ARG A 82 -14.87 -8.20 18.35
CA ARG A 82 -16.13 -8.28 19.14
C ARG A 82 -17.20 -9.15 18.52
N LEU A 83 -17.02 -9.65 17.29
CA LEU A 83 -18.01 -10.49 16.63
C LEU A 83 -18.12 -11.85 17.34
N ALA A 84 -19.33 -12.39 17.41
CA ALA A 84 -19.56 -13.75 17.91
C ALA A 84 -18.85 -14.80 17.02
N HIS A 85 -18.78 -14.53 15.73
CA HIS A 85 -18.11 -15.38 14.75
C HIS A 85 -17.11 -14.50 13.94
N PRO A 86 -15.88 -14.27 14.45
CA PRO A 86 -14.91 -13.44 13.79
C PRO A 86 -14.42 -14.06 12.47
N PRO A 87 -14.01 -13.26 11.49
CA PRO A 87 -13.45 -13.75 10.23
C PRO A 87 -12.17 -14.54 10.46
N ARG A 88 -11.88 -15.49 9.58
CA ARG A 88 -10.66 -16.31 9.66
C ARG A 88 -9.40 -15.51 9.36
N ALA A 89 -9.50 -14.45 8.55
CA ALA A 89 -8.35 -13.68 8.10
C ALA A 89 -8.66 -12.18 7.94
N LEU A 90 -7.69 -11.36 8.30
CA LEU A 90 -7.60 -9.94 7.99
C LEU A 90 -6.31 -9.70 7.20
N VAL A 91 -6.43 -9.35 5.92
CA VAL A 91 -5.32 -8.86 5.10
C VAL A 91 -5.36 -7.33 5.14
N CYS A 92 -4.39 -6.73 5.81
CA CYS A 92 -4.29 -5.29 6.01
C CYS A 92 -3.17 -4.70 5.18
N ALA A 93 -3.43 -3.58 4.50
CA ALA A 93 -2.37 -2.83 3.87
C ALA A 93 -1.41 -2.25 4.93
N SER A 94 -0.14 -2.23 4.58
CA SER A 94 0.96 -1.47 5.17
C SER A 94 1.81 -0.94 4.01
N ALA A 95 3.01 -0.45 4.24
CA ALA A 95 3.88 0.02 3.17
C ALA A 95 5.36 -0.25 3.48
N VAL A 96 6.17 -0.37 2.42
CA VAL A 96 7.64 -0.45 2.54
C VAL A 96 8.25 0.80 3.21
N GLY A 97 7.47 1.88 3.34
CA GLY A 97 7.81 3.03 4.16
C GLY A 97 8.13 2.69 5.63
N TYR A 98 7.69 1.53 6.12
CA TYR A 98 8.07 0.95 7.40
C TYR A 98 9.59 0.95 7.63
N TYR A 99 10.37 0.69 6.59
CA TYR A 99 11.82 0.56 6.69
C TYR A 99 12.56 1.91 6.67
N GLY A 100 11.92 3.00 6.22
CA GLY A 100 12.60 4.27 6.01
C GLY A 100 13.65 4.22 4.88
N ASP A 101 14.57 5.17 4.89
CA ASP A 101 15.72 5.17 3.96
C ASP A 101 16.87 4.37 4.56
N ARG A 102 17.22 3.28 3.91
CA ARG A 102 18.29 2.33 4.33
C ARG A 102 19.33 2.16 3.21
N ALA A 103 19.42 3.11 2.30
CA ALA A 103 20.36 3.09 1.18
C ALA A 103 20.31 1.77 0.39
N GLU A 104 21.41 1.00 0.34
CA GLU A 104 21.56 -0.24 -0.45
C GLU A 104 21.29 -1.52 0.38
N GLU A 105 20.82 -1.36 1.62
CA GLU A 105 20.55 -2.51 2.50
C GLU A 105 19.38 -3.33 1.95
N ARG A 106 19.56 -4.65 1.92
CA ARG A 106 18.47 -5.58 1.60
C ARG A 106 17.61 -5.77 2.84
N LEU A 107 16.33 -5.42 2.70
CA LEU A 107 15.37 -5.43 3.81
C LEU A 107 14.43 -6.61 3.66
N GLN A 108 14.24 -7.32 4.77
CA GLN A 108 13.33 -8.45 4.92
C GLN A 108 12.25 -8.11 5.94
N GLU A 109 11.29 -8.98 6.11
CA GLU A 109 10.14 -8.73 6.98
C GLU A 109 10.52 -8.61 8.46
N ASP A 110 11.60 -9.25 8.89
CA ASP A 110 12.18 -9.19 10.23
C ASP A 110 13.14 -8.00 10.44
N SER A 111 13.46 -7.27 9.36
CA SER A 111 14.28 -6.05 9.47
C SER A 111 13.58 -5.00 10.34
N PRO A 112 14.34 -4.31 11.22
CA PRO A 112 13.76 -3.31 12.11
C PRO A 112 13.16 -2.13 11.34
N ALA A 113 12.17 -1.49 11.97
CA ALA A 113 11.59 -0.26 11.44
C ALA A 113 12.65 0.83 11.30
N GLY A 114 12.54 1.62 10.26
CA GLY A 114 13.34 2.82 10.07
C GLY A 114 12.86 3.98 10.93
N SER A 115 13.28 5.18 10.55
CA SER A 115 12.91 6.43 11.21
C SER A 115 12.15 7.37 10.26
N GLY A 116 11.44 8.33 10.85
CA GLY A 116 10.70 9.36 10.13
C GLY A 116 9.20 9.06 10.03
N PHE A 117 8.47 10.06 9.57
CA PHE A 117 7.00 10.08 9.62
C PHE A 117 6.34 8.82 9.05
N LEU A 118 6.74 8.37 7.86
CA LEU A 118 6.13 7.18 7.24
C LEU A 118 6.47 5.90 8.00
N ALA A 119 7.70 5.76 8.51
CA ALA A 119 8.09 4.59 9.28
C ALA A 119 7.29 4.51 10.59
N ASP A 120 7.12 5.65 11.26
CA ASP A 120 6.31 5.74 12.48
C ASP A 120 4.84 5.40 12.20
N VAL A 121 4.26 5.97 11.15
CA VAL A 121 2.88 5.65 10.74
C VAL A 121 2.72 4.17 10.40
N CYS A 122 3.64 3.56 9.65
CA CYS A 122 3.54 2.14 9.29
C CYS A 122 3.65 1.24 10.52
N ARG A 123 4.54 1.56 11.47
CA ARG A 123 4.67 0.82 12.74
C ARG A 123 3.38 0.88 13.56
N GLU A 124 2.81 2.08 13.73
CA GLU A 124 1.54 2.26 14.43
C GLU A 124 0.37 1.60 13.70
N TRP A 125 0.38 1.65 12.36
CA TRP A 125 -0.64 1.02 11.52
C TRP A 125 -0.65 -0.50 11.66
N GLU A 126 0.52 -1.15 11.59
CA GLU A 126 0.63 -2.60 11.82
C GLU A 126 0.22 -2.96 13.27
N ALA A 127 0.63 -2.16 14.27
CA ALA A 127 0.23 -2.36 15.65
C ALA A 127 -1.28 -2.22 15.88
N ALA A 128 -1.98 -1.40 15.10
CA ALA A 128 -3.43 -1.23 15.18
C ALA A 128 -4.24 -2.48 14.82
N THR A 129 -3.62 -3.49 14.21
CA THR A 129 -4.24 -4.80 13.93
C THR A 129 -4.24 -5.75 15.13
N HIS A 130 -3.55 -5.41 16.23
CA HIS A 130 -3.36 -6.27 17.40
C HIS A 130 -4.65 -6.81 18.03
N PRO A 131 -5.75 -6.04 18.17
CA PRO A 131 -7.01 -6.58 18.70
C PRO A 131 -7.52 -7.79 17.91
N ALA A 132 -7.38 -7.77 16.59
CA ALA A 132 -7.75 -8.92 15.75
C ALA A 132 -6.85 -10.14 15.99
N VAL A 133 -5.53 -9.90 16.13
CA VAL A 133 -4.57 -10.98 16.46
C VAL A 133 -4.89 -11.63 17.80
N GLN A 134 -5.19 -10.82 18.83
CA GLN A 134 -5.53 -11.32 20.17
C GLN A 134 -6.79 -12.17 20.18
N GLN A 135 -7.73 -11.91 19.27
CA GLN A 135 -8.96 -12.72 19.10
C GLN A 135 -8.74 -13.97 18.23
N GLY A 136 -7.50 -14.26 17.81
CA GLY A 136 -7.18 -15.44 17.01
C GLY A 136 -7.44 -15.26 15.50
N ILE A 137 -7.78 -14.06 15.03
CA ILE A 137 -7.87 -13.76 13.60
C ILE A 137 -6.47 -13.81 13.00
N ARG A 138 -6.29 -14.53 11.90
CA ARG A 138 -5.02 -14.53 11.15
C ARG A 138 -4.84 -13.19 10.46
N VAL A 139 -3.85 -12.43 10.86
CA VAL A 139 -3.54 -11.12 10.31
C VAL A 139 -2.32 -11.19 9.41
N VAL A 140 -2.42 -10.59 8.20
CA VAL A 140 -1.30 -10.37 7.28
C VAL A 140 -1.21 -8.86 7.00
N ASN A 141 -0.08 -8.25 7.36
CA ASN A 141 0.21 -6.84 7.09
C ASN A 141 1.07 -6.74 5.82
N LEU A 142 0.48 -6.33 4.71
CA LEU A 142 1.17 -6.23 3.42
C LEU A 142 1.96 -4.92 3.35
N ARG A 143 3.29 -4.98 3.45
CA ARG A 143 4.20 -3.85 3.21
C ARG A 143 4.33 -3.63 1.71
N ILE A 144 3.41 -2.86 1.18
CA ILE A 144 3.24 -2.65 -0.26
C ILE A 144 4.28 -1.65 -0.76
N GLY A 145 4.98 -2.00 -1.84
CA GLY A 145 5.85 -1.11 -2.60
C GLY A 145 5.08 -0.09 -3.44
N MET A 146 5.79 0.64 -4.29
CA MET A 146 5.16 1.54 -5.25
C MET A 146 4.35 0.75 -6.28
N VAL A 147 3.04 0.86 -6.22
CA VAL A 147 2.13 0.15 -7.13
C VAL A 147 2.14 0.82 -8.51
N LEU A 148 2.47 0.04 -9.53
CA LEU A 148 2.59 0.51 -10.91
C LEU A 148 1.39 0.06 -11.74
N SER A 149 0.70 1.03 -12.34
CA SER A 149 -0.28 0.84 -13.40
C SER A 149 -0.40 2.11 -14.24
N PRO A 150 -0.61 1.99 -15.56
CA PRO A 150 -0.85 3.16 -16.40
C PRO A 150 -2.19 3.85 -16.10
N HIS A 151 -3.11 3.16 -15.42
CA HIS A 151 -4.47 3.64 -15.14
C HIS A 151 -4.61 4.38 -13.81
N GLY A 152 -3.55 4.44 -13.00
CA GLY A 152 -3.62 5.12 -11.69
C GLY A 152 -2.29 5.14 -10.94
N GLY A 153 -2.34 5.69 -9.72
CA GLY A 153 -1.18 5.75 -8.84
C GLY A 153 -0.07 6.68 -9.31
N ALA A 154 1.17 6.37 -8.91
CA ALA A 154 2.34 7.17 -9.21
C ALA A 154 2.69 7.16 -10.70
N LEU A 155 2.65 5.97 -11.34
CA LEU A 155 3.03 5.82 -12.74
C LEU A 155 2.14 6.67 -13.67
N ALA A 156 0.82 6.64 -13.48
CA ALA A 156 -0.11 7.43 -14.29
C ALA A 156 0.19 8.93 -14.24
N LYS A 157 0.66 9.44 -13.08
CA LYS A 157 1.08 10.84 -12.93
C LYS A 157 2.44 11.15 -13.56
N MET A 158 3.32 10.15 -13.64
CA MET A 158 4.63 10.28 -14.27
C MET A 158 4.56 10.21 -15.80
N LEU A 159 3.62 9.45 -16.36
CA LEU A 159 3.53 9.23 -17.81
C LEU A 159 3.40 10.51 -18.65
N PRO A 160 2.58 11.54 -18.30
CA PRO A 160 2.44 12.73 -19.13
C PRO A 160 3.76 13.47 -19.36
N PRO A 161 4.55 13.87 -18.36
CA PRO A 161 5.83 14.53 -18.59
C PRO A 161 6.82 13.63 -19.33
N PHE A 162 6.86 12.33 -19.07
CA PHE A 162 7.72 11.40 -19.80
C PHE A 162 7.36 11.31 -21.30
N ARG A 163 6.06 11.22 -21.63
CA ARG A 163 5.57 11.22 -23.01
C ARG A 163 5.94 12.50 -23.79
N LEU A 164 6.06 13.63 -23.09
CA LEU A 164 6.49 14.91 -23.64
C LEU A 164 8.03 15.03 -23.74
N GLY A 165 8.80 14.00 -23.34
CA GLY A 165 10.27 14.06 -23.32
C GLY A 165 10.86 14.88 -22.18
N LEU A 166 10.02 15.29 -21.22
CA LEU A 166 10.41 16.07 -20.02
C LEU A 166 10.72 15.17 -18.81
N GLY A 167 10.81 13.85 -19.02
CA GLY A 167 11.18 12.91 -17.97
C GLY A 167 12.62 13.03 -17.53
N GLY A 168 12.89 12.72 -16.25
CA GLY A 168 14.23 12.74 -15.70
C GLY A 168 14.30 12.18 -14.30
N CYS A 169 15.53 12.00 -13.81
CA CYS A 169 15.77 11.50 -12.46
C CYS A 169 15.35 12.51 -11.40
N LEU A 170 14.84 12.02 -10.28
CA LEU A 170 14.59 12.82 -9.09
C LEU A 170 15.86 12.89 -8.23
N GLY A 171 16.34 14.10 -7.95
CA GLY A 171 17.54 14.32 -7.15
C GLY A 171 18.76 13.59 -7.73
N SER A 172 19.45 12.78 -6.90
CA SER A 172 20.62 12.00 -7.33
C SER A 172 20.27 10.81 -8.23
N GLY A 173 19.03 10.36 -8.20
CA GLY A 173 18.58 9.15 -8.87
C GLY A 173 19.10 7.84 -8.25
N ARG A 174 19.79 7.91 -7.09
CA ARG A 174 20.41 6.74 -6.41
C ARG A 174 19.46 6.05 -5.46
N GLN A 175 18.37 6.72 -5.04
CA GLN A 175 17.37 6.15 -4.15
C GLN A 175 16.69 4.93 -4.79
N TYR A 176 16.55 3.87 -4.00
CA TYR A 176 15.88 2.66 -4.43
C TYR A 176 14.36 2.81 -4.41
N LEU A 177 13.73 2.17 -5.35
CA LEU A 177 12.29 2.03 -5.47
C LEU A 177 11.93 0.55 -5.38
N SER A 178 11.29 0.16 -4.30
CA SER A 178 10.59 -1.13 -4.23
C SER A 178 9.23 -0.95 -4.88
N TRP A 179 8.92 -1.74 -5.87
CA TRP A 179 7.73 -1.60 -6.70
C TRP A 179 7.00 -2.93 -6.89
N ILE A 180 5.75 -2.87 -7.30
CA ILE A 180 4.94 -4.02 -7.68
C ILE A 180 3.96 -3.61 -8.78
N ALA A 181 3.67 -4.47 -9.75
CA ALA A 181 2.58 -4.24 -10.69
C ALA A 181 1.23 -4.37 -9.97
N LEU A 182 0.22 -3.61 -10.42
CA LEU A 182 -1.11 -3.67 -9.82
C LEU A 182 -1.72 -5.09 -9.92
N ASP A 183 -1.52 -5.75 -11.05
CA ASP A 183 -2.04 -7.10 -11.28
C ASP A 183 -1.38 -8.11 -10.33
N ASP A 184 -0.05 -8.05 -10.17
CA ASP A 184 0.67 -8.89 -9.20
C ASP A 184 0.20 -8.62 -7.76
N LEU A 185 -0.08 -7.35 -7.41
CA LEU A 185 -0.54 -7.02 -6.06
C LEU A 185 -1.91 -7.63 -5.76
N VAL A 186 -2.85 -7.62 -6.70
CA VAL A 186 -4.16 -8.26 -6.47
C VAL A 186 -4.04 -9.78 -6.33
N GLU A 187 -3.11 -10.41 -7.04
CA GLU A 187 -2.78 -11.83 -6.87
C GLU A 187 -2.12 -12.11 -5.52
N VAL A 188 -1.19 -11.27 -5.06
CA VAL A 188 -0.59 -11.37 -3.71
C VAL A 188 -1.67 -11.27 -2.62
N ILE A 189 -2.64 -10.37 -2.77
CA ILE A 189 -3.76 -10.25 -1.81
C ILE A 189 -4.61 -11.52 -1.82
N ALA A 190 -4.95 -12.06 -2.99
CA ALA A 190 -5.71 -13.31 -3.10
C ALA A 190 -4.94 -14.50 -2.51
N PHE A 191 -3.64 -14.59 -2.77
CA PHE A 191 -2.76 -15.58 -2.15
C PHE A 191 -2.74 -15.44 -0.63
N ALA A 192 -2.61 -14.22 -0.08
CA ALA A 192 -2.63 -13.97 1.35
C ALA A 192 -3.95 -14.37 2.01
N LEU A 193 -5.07 -14.24 1.30
CA LEU A 193 -6.37 -14.72 1.77
C LEU A 193 -6.43 -16.26 1.84
N ALA A 194 -5.87 -16.93 0.83
CA ALA A 194 -5.92 -18.39 0.67
C ALA A 194 -4.89 -19.13 1.53
N ALA A 195 -3.73 -18.55 1.81
CA ALA A 195 -2.61 -19.20 2.48
C ALA A 195 -2.81 -19.27 4.01
N PRO A 196 -3.15 -20.44 4.62
CA PRO A 196 -3.54 -20.51 6.03
C PRO A 196 -2.38 -20.26 7.01
N ASN A 197 -1.15 -20.49 6.57
CA ASN A 197 0.04 -20.36 7.41
C ASN A 197 0.69 -18.98 7.30
N LEU A 198 0.29 -18.15 6.32
CA LEU A 198 0.84 -16.81 6.13
C LEU A 198 0.26 -15.85 7.18
N ARG A 199 1.14 -15.24 7.97
CA ARG A 199 0.77 -14.27 9.02
C ARG A 199 1.88 -13.27 9.28
N GLY A 200 1.54 -12.15 9.91
CA GLY A 200 2.48 -11.07 10.22
C GLY A 200 2.80 -10.19 9.01
N PRO A 201 3.93 -9.47 9.04
CA PRO A 201 4.35 -8.62 7.92
C PRO A 201 4.76 -9.45 6.70
N VAL A 202 4.46 -8.92 5.51
CA VAL A 202 4.84 -9.52 4.22
C VAL A 202 5.20 -8.39 3.25
N ASN A 203 6.35 -8.46 2.63
CA ASN A 203 6.77 -7.51 1.60
C ASN A 203 6.04 -7.80 0.28
N ALA A 204 5.08 -6.96 -0.07
CA ALA A 204 4.37 -7.04 -1.34
C ALA A 204 5.10 -6.18 -2.38
N VAL A 205 6.17 -6.72 -2.95
CA VAL A 205 7.09 -6.06 -3.89
C VAL A 205 7.56 -7.02 -4.97
N ALA A 206 7.95 -6.47 -6.11
CA ALA A 206 8.68 -7.24 -7.13
C ALA A 206 10.06 -7.69 -6.60
N PRO A 207 10.58 -8.84 -7.06
CA PRO A 207 11.82 -9.42 -6.55
C PRO A 207 13.05 -8.53 -6.68
N THR A 208 13.03 -7.61 -7.65
CA THR A 208 14.19 -6.76 -7.97
C THR A 208 13.82 -5.28 -7.78
N PRO A 209 14.24 -4.66 -6.67
CA PRO A 209 14.16 -3.21 -6.52
C PRO A 209 15.09 -2.54 -7.53
N VAL A 210 14.74 -1.34 -7.95
CA VAL A 210 15.53 -0.56 -8.93
C VAL A 210 15.84 0.82 -8.37
N THR A 211 16.95 1.42 -8.81
CA THR A 211 17.21 2.82 -8.52
C THR A 211 16.26 3.73 -9.31
N ASN A 212 16.00 4.94 -8.81
CA ASN A 212 15.20 5.92 -9.55
C ASN A 212 15.80 6.20 -10.94
N ARG A 213 17.12 6.16 -11.08
CA ARG A 213 17.81 6.30 -12.37
C ARG A 213 17.48 5.18 -13.33
N GLU A 214 17.53 3.93 -12.88
CA GLU A 214 17.18 2.75 -13.69
C GLU A 214 15.70 2.79 -14.10
N PHE A 215 14.83 3.07 -13.15
CA PHE A 215 13.40 3.25 -13.42
C PHE A 215 13.17 4.32 -14.50
N THR A 216 13.77 5.51 -14.33
CA THR A 216 13.65 6.62 -15.26
C THR A 216 14.12 6.25 -16.67
N LYS A 217 15.31 5.63 -16.77
CA LYS A 217 15.87 5.20 -18.06
C LYS A 217 14.99 4.13 -18.72
N THR A 218 14.51 3.17 -17.95
CA THR A 218 13.65 2.09 -18.46
C THR A 218 12.32 2.65 -18.95
N LEU A 219 11.68 3.53 -18.19
CA LEU A 219 10.43 4.18 -18.61
C LEU A 219 10.61 5.02 -19.87
N GLY A 220 11.70 5.80 -19.96
CA GLY A 220 12.03 6.57 -21.16
C GLY A 220 12.25 5.69 -22.39
N ARG A 221 12.96 4.56 -22.23
CA ARG A 221 13.19 3.58 -23.31
C ARG A 221 11.87 2.96 -23.79
N LEU A 222 11.01 2.54 -22.87
CA LEU A 222 9.71 1.96 -23.22
C LEU A 222 8.78 2.95 -23.95
N LEU A 223 8.89 4.22 -23.63
CA LEU A 223 8.11 5.29 -24.26
C LEU A 223 8.76 5.86 -25.54
N GLY A 224 9.99 5.44 -25.87
CA GLY A 224 10.76 6.01 -26.96
C GLY A 224 11.06 7.50 -26.77
N ARG A 225 11.28 7.95 -25.51
CA ARG A 225 11.49 9.36 -25.14
C ARG A 225 12.79 9.56 -24.36
N PRO A 226 13.49 10.70 -24.59
CA PRO A 226 14.64 11.06 -23.80
C PRO A 226 14.25 11.33 -22.34
N THR A 227 15.22 11.15 -21.43
CA THR A 227 15.06 11.40 -20.00
C THR A 227 16.15 12.33 -19.48
N LEU A 228 16.27 13.47 -20.14
CA LEU A 228 17.36 14.44 -19.94
C LEU A 228 17.02 15.59 -19.00
N CYS A 229 15.79 15.64 -18.47
CA CYS A 229 15.31 16.73 -17.62
C CYS A 229 15.30 16.31 -16.13
N PRO A 230 16.46 16.32 -15.42
CA PRO A 230 16.48 15.94 -14.02
C PRO A 230 15.67 16.95 -13.19
N VAL A 231 14.92 16.44 -12.22
CA VAL A 231 14.22 17.29 -11.24
C VAL A 231 15.13 17.44 -10.03
N PRO A 232 15.71 18.62 -9.79
CA PRO A 232 16.55 18.84 -8.63
C PRO A 232 15.81 18.58 -7.32
N ALA A 233 16.50 18.07 -6.30
CA ALA A 233 15.89 17.73 -5.02
C ALA A 233 15.15 18.91 -4.38
N PHE A 234 15.67 20.14 -4.51
CA PHE A 234 15.01 21.33 -3.99
C PHE A 234 13.67 21.62 -4.69
N ALA A 235 13.59 21.41 -6.02
CA ALA A 235 12.36 21.62 -6.77
C ALA A 235 11.32 20.55 -6.43
N ALA A 236 11.74 19.29 -6.26
CA ALA A 236 10.88 18.23 -5.78
C ALA A 236 10.33 18.54 -4.37
N ARG A 237 11.20 19.00 -3.46
CA ARG A 237 10.78 19.41 -2.09
C ARG A 237 9.82 20.60 -2.11
N LEU A 238 10.01 21.57 -3.00
CA LEU A 238 9.12 22.72 -3.12
C LEU A 238 7.72 22.30 -3.61
N ALA A 239 7.65 21.35 -4.55
CA ALA A 239 6.41 20.87 -5.14
C ALA A 239 5.67 19.86 -4.23
N LEU A 240 6.40 18.96 -3.58
CA LEU A 240 5.86 17.81 -2.83
C LEU A 240 5.98 17.96 -1.31
N GLY A 241 6.70 18.96 -0.84
CA GLY A 241 6.99 19.15 0.59
C GLY A 241 8.01 18.12 1.08
N GLU A 242 7.73 17.53 2.25
CA GLU A 242 8.57 16.49 2.87
C GLU A 242 8.29 15.06 2.36
N MET A 243 7.47 14.92 1.33
CA MET A 243 7.11 13.61 0.75
C MET A 243 8.31 12.91 0.12
#